data_6a7683cf955495817249c8dbad0ffd6f
#
_entry.id   6a7683cf955495817249c8dbad0ffd6f
#
_cell.length_a   1.000
_cell.length_b   1.000
_cell.length_c   1.000
_cell.angle_alpha   90.00
_cell.angle_beta   90.00
_cell.angle_gamma   90.00
#
_symmetry.space_group_name_H-M   'P 1'
#
loop_
_entity.id
_entity.type
_entity.pdbx_description
1 polymer ?
#
loop_
_entity_poly.entity_id
_entity_poly.type
_entity_poly.pdbx_seq_one_letter_code
_entity_poly.pdbx_strand_id
1 'polypeptide(L)'
;MISYVKGPLVAMEEDVIVVEAGHVGLAIHVPVSLLPELPGLGKEVTVYTYFQVREDAMTLYGFLHSQDRDMFRQLIGVNGIGPKGALGILSVLRPDDLRLAIVSEDVKALAKAPGIGNKTAQRLILDLKDKISMEDVLGHMAGGSEMDAAGMGASVNGMAEAAREAVQALVALGYSNTEASRAVKQVETAEGMTSEDILKASLKHLSFL
;
A
#
# COMPACT_ATOMS: atom_id res chain seq x y z
N MET A 1 11.68 4.26 15.00
CA MET A 1 10.45 3.71 14.38
C MET A 1 10.85 2.44 13.62
N ILE A 2 10.12 1.34 13.78
CA ILE A 2 10.41 0.08 13.07
C ILE A 2 9.57 0.08 11.80
N SER A 3 10.21 0.15 10.62
CA SER A 3 9.53 0.27 9.32
C SER A 3 9.33 -1.07 8.62
N TYR A 4 10.22 -2.02 8.88
CA TYR A 4 10.12 -3.40 8.47
C TYR A 4 10.93 -4.30 9.40
N VAL A 5 10.61 -5.58 9.40
CA VAL A 5 11.38 -6.65 10.04
C VAL A 5 11.74 -7.68 8.99
N LYS A 6 13.01 -8.08 8.92
CA LYS A 6 13.49 -9.11 8.01
C LYS A 6 14.25 -10.17 8.79
N GLY A 7 13.88 -11.43 8.60
CA GLY A 7 14.52 -12.57 9.25
C GLY A 7 13.70 -13.85 9.11
N PRO A 8 14.15 -14.95 9.74
CA PRO A 8 13.42 -16.21 9.71
C PRO A 8 12.09 -16.12 10.47
N LEU A 9 11.05 -16.70 9.88
CA LEU A 9 9.75 -16.88 10.50
C LEU A 9 9.84 -18.01 11.52
N VAL A 10 9.71 -17.67 12.81
CA VAL A 10 9.95 -18.61 13.92
C VAL A 10 8.67 -19.27 14.41
N ALA A 11 7.56 -18.51 14.46
CA ALA A 11 6.26 -19.01 14.89
C ALA A 11 5.11 -18.32 14.14
N MET A 12 3.97 -19.01 14.06
CA MET A 12 2.70 -18.50 13.56
C MET A 12 1.59 -18.94 14.52
N GLU A 13 0.81 -17.97 14.96
CA GLU A 13 -0.41 -18.14 15.75
C GLU A 13 -1.57 -17.51 15.00
N GLU A 14 -2.79 -17.52 15.55
CA GLU A 14 -4.02 -17.11 14.85
C GLU A 14 -3.91 -15.81 14.04
N ASP A 15 -3.39 -14.74 14.63
CA ASP A 15 -3.21 -13.41 14.01
C ASP A 15 -1.85 -12.78 14.32
N VAL A 16 -0.92 -13.60 14.85
CA VAL A 16 0.41 -13.15 15.27
C VAL A 16 1.47 -14.05 14.63
N ILE A 17 2.48 -13.43 14.07
CA ILE A 17 3.70 -14.13 13.63
C ILE A 17 4.89 -13.66 14.47
N VAL A 18 5.88 -14.53 14.62
CA VAL A 18 7.15 -14.18 15.24
C VAL A 18 8.26 -14.25 14.19
N VAL A 19 8.92 -13.12 13.97
CA VAL A 19 10.08 -13.01 13.08
C VAL A 19 11.30 -12.72 13.92
N GLU A 20 12.36 -13.51 13.75
CA GLU A 20 13.62 -13.29 14.45
C GLU A 20 14.49 -12.27 13.72
N ALA A 21 14.90 -11.22 14.41
CA ALA A 21 15.82 -10.20 13.91
C ALA A 21 16.96 -9.99 14.91
N GLY A 22 18.16 -10.43 14.54
CA GLY A 22 19.35 -10.27 15.41
C GLY A 22 19.20 -10.95 16.77
N HIS A 23 18.72 -12.19 16.79
CA HIS A 23 18.46 -13.02 18.00
C HIS A 23 17.31 -12.50 18.89
N VAL A 24 16.50 -11.59 18.38
CA VAL A 24 15.30 -11.12 19.07
C VAL A 24 14.06 -11.55 18.28
N GLY A 25 13.14 -12.28 18.92
CA GLY A 25 11.85 -12.62 18.34
C GLY A 25 10.88 -11.47 18.47
N LEU A 26 10.42 -10.92 17.36
CA LEU A 26 9.44 -9.84 17.33
C LEU A 26 8.07 -10.41 17.00
N ALA A 27 7.13 -10.27 17.92
CA ALA A 27 5.73 -10.61 17.72
C ALA A 27 5.03 -9.51 16.90
N ILE A 28 4.43 -9.90 15.78
CA ILE A 28 3.83 -8.97 14.81
C ILE A 28 2.41 -9.43 14.53
N HIS A 29 1.42 -8.58 14.78
CA HIS A 29 0.04 -8.83 14.40
C HIS A 29 -0.14 -8.65 12.91
N VAL A 30 -0.79 -9.62 12.26
CA VAL A 30 -1.00 -9.63 10.81
C VAL A 30 -2.47 -9.88 10.48
N PRO A 31 -2.97 -9.43 9.31
CA PRO A 31 -4.26 -9.88 8.81
C PRO A 31 -4.27 -11.39 8.63
N VAL A 32 -5.34 -12.07 9.05
CA VAL A 32 -5.45 -13.53 8.91
C VAL A 32 -5.38 -13.98 7.45
N SER A 33 -5.84 -13.15 6.52
CA SER A 33 -5.74 -13.37 5.08
C SER A 33 -4.30 -13.50 4.56
N LEU A 34 -3.33 -12.96 5.30
CA LEU A 34 -1.91 -12.98 4.93
C LEU A 34 -1.22 -14.31 5.30
N LEU A 35 -1.74 -15.05 6.30
CA LEU A 35 -1.10 -16.28 6.78
C LEU A 35 -0.82 -17.33 5.70
N PRO A 36 -1.72 -17.59 4.72
CA PRO A 36 -1.46 -18.53 3.63
C PRO A 36 -0.34 -18.11 2.67
N GLU A 37 0.00 -16.80 2.63
CA GLU A 37 1.02 -16.24 1.74
C GLU A 37 2.41 -16.26 2.37
N LEU A 38 2.49 -16.55 3.69
CA LEU A 38 3.76 -16.59 4.41
C LEU A 38 4.60 -17.81 4.01
N PRO A 39 5.93 -17.68 4.01
CA PRO A 39 6.82 -18.81 3.83
C PRO A 39 6.71 -19.78 5.02
N GLY A 40 7.14 -21.03 4.81
CA GLY A 40 7.22 -22.01 5.91
C GLY A 40 8.13 -21.56 7.05
N LEU A 41 7.91 -22.11 8.25
CA LEU A 41 8.76 -21.85 9.43
C LEU A 41 10.24 -22.06 9.14
N GLY A 42 11.07 -21.19 9.68
CA GLY A 42 12.52 -21.16 9.49
C GLY A 42 12.98 -20.48 8.22
N LYS A 43 12.08 -20.12 7.30
CA LYS A 43 12.43 -19.38 6.08
C LYS A 43 12.41 -17.87 6.33
N GLU A 44 13.26 -17.17 5.59
CA GLU A 44 13.34 -15.70 5.64
C GLU A 44 12.07 -15.06 5.10
N VAL A 45 11.59 -14.05 5.81
CA VAL A 45 10.45 -13.20 5.40
C VAL A 45 10.79 -11.75 5.67
N THR A 46 10.30 -10.86 4.80
CA THR A 46 10.33 -9.42 5.02
C THR A 46 8.90 -8.97 5.31
N VAL A 47 8.69 -8.34 6.46
CA VAL A 47 7.39 -7.87 6.91
C VAL A 47 7.47 -6.35 7.10
N TYR A 48 6.71 -5.61 6.31
CA TYR A 48 6.57 -4.15 6.47
C TYR A 48 5.71 -3.85 7.67
N THR A 49 6.18 -3.00 8.58
CA THR A 49 5.55 -2.84 9.88
C THR A 49 5.01 -1.44 10.12
N TYR A 50 3.92 -1.38 10.85
CA TYR A 50 3.45 -0.20 11.55
C TYR A 50 3.70 -0.40 13.05
N PHE A 51 4.52 0.45 13.64
CA PHE A 51 4.86 0.39 15.06
C PHE A 51 3.98 1.37 15.84
N GLN A 52 3.09 0.85 16.66
CA GLN A 52 2.25 1.63 17.55
C GLN A 52 2.86 1.65 18.96
N VAL A 53 3.02 2.84 19.48
CA VAL A 53 3.46 3.07 20.87
C VAL A 53 2.33 3.73 21.63
N ARG A 54 1.95 3.14 22.75
CA ARG A 54 1.01 3.67 23.74
C ARG A 54 1.67 3.70 25.12
N GLU A 55 1.01 4.30 26.10
CA GLU A 55 1.53 4.37 27.47
C GLU A 55 1.75 2.98 28.08
N ASP A 56 0.88 2.03 27.75
CA ASP A 56 0.81 0.68 28.32
C ASP A 56 1.32 -0.43 27.38
N ALA A 57 1.57 -0.15 26.11
CA ALA A 57 1.92 -1.18 25.12
C ALA A 57 2.71 -0.65 23.94
N MET A 58 3.59 -1.52 23.42
CA MET A 58 4.24 -1.36 22.11
C MET A 58 3.80 -2.53 21.23
N THR A 59 3.21 -2.23 20.09
CA THR A 59 2.63 -3.25 19.21
C THR A 59 3.12 -3.06 17.78
N LEU A 60 3.50 -4.17 17.14
CA LEU A 60 3.81 -4.21 15.72
C LEU A 60 2.64 -4.81 14.94
N TYR A 61 2.27 -4.14 13.86
CA TYR A 61 1.33 -4.63 12.86
C TYR A 61 2.09 -4.82 11.55
N GLY A 62 1.92 -5.97 10.89
CA GLY A 62 2.76 -6.37 9.77
C GLY A 62 2.01 -6.75 8.50
N PHE A 63 2.66 -6.52 7.37
CA PHE A 63 2.13 -6.71 6.02
C PHE A 63 3.24 -7.18 5.10
N LEU A 64 2.92 -7.98 4.08
CA LEU A 64 3.93 -8.43 3.10
C LEU A 64 4.29 -7.32 2.09
N HIS A 65 3.40 -6.36 1.88
CA HIS A 65 3.64 -5.24 0.97
C HIS A 65 3.56 -3.89 1.70
N SER A 66 4.40 -2.95 1.28
CA SER A 66 4.39 -1.59 1.84
C SER A 66 3.05 -0.88 1.64
N GLN A 67 2.38 -1.15 0.53
CA GLN A 67 1.08 -0.58 0.18
C GLN A 67 -0.04 -1.04 1.13
N ASP A 68 -0.01 -2.28 1.60
CA ASP A 68 -0.97 -2.82 2.56
C ASP A 68 -0.80 -2.15 3.93
N ARG A 69 0.46 -1.95 4.34
CA ARG A 69 0.77 -1.16 5.53
C ARG A 69 0.26 0.28 5.40
N ASP A 70 0.39 0.89 4.24
CA ASP A 70 -0.07 2.27 4.03
C ASP A 70 -1.60 2.34 4.00
N MET A 71 -2.29 1.35 3.44
CA MET A 71 -3.73 1.19 3.56
C MET A 71 -4.17 1.03 5.02
N PHE A 72 -3.48 0.20 5.80
CA PHE A 72 -3.72 0.06 7.24
C PHE A 72 -3.60 1.41 7.97
N ARG A 73 -2.58 2.21 7.64
CA ARG A 73 -2.40 3.56 8.20
C ARG A 73 -3.56 4.49 7.86
N GLN A 74 -4.08 4.42 6.65
CA GLN A 74 -5.27 5.20 6.25
C GLN A 74 -6.50 4.77 7.05
N LEU A 75 -6.72 3.45 7.21
CA LEU A 75 -7.84 2.90 7.96
C LEU A 75 -7.84 3.34 9.43
N ILE A 76 -6.70 3.24 10.12
CA ILE A 76 -6.61 3.67 11.53
C ILE A 76 -6.72 5.18 11.73
N GLY A 77 -6.60 5.97 10.66
CA GLY A 77 -6.85 7.40 10.65
C GLY A 77 -8.34 7.78 10.62
N VAL A 78 -9.21 6.80 10.30
CA VAL A 78 -10.66 7.01 10.30
C VAL A 78 -11.20 6.91 11.72
N ASN A 79 -11.95 7.93 12.13
CA ASN A 79 -12.52 7.96 13.48
C ASN A 79 -13.45 6.77 13.73
N GLY A 80 -13.16 6.00 14.79
CA GLY A 80 -13.89 4.78 15.18
C GLY A 80 -13.31 3.49 14.61
N ILE A 81 -12.22 3.54 13.84
CA ILE A 81 -11.47 2.38 13.37
C ILE A 81 -10.13 2.33 14.10
N GLY A 82 -9.99 1.40 15.03
CA GLY A 82 -8.73 1.09 15.67
C GLY A 82 -7.95 0.01 14.92
N PRO A 83 -6.71 -0.30 15.37
CA PRO A 83 -5.87 -1.30 14.72
C PRO A 83 -6.52 -2.67 14.53
N LYS A 84 -7.26 -3.17 15.55
CA LYS A 84 -8.00 -4.44 15.43
C LYS A 84 -9.08 -4.39 14.35
N GLY A 85 -9.81 -3.28 14.26
CA GLY A 85 -10.81 -3.09 13.20
C GLY A 85 -10.18 -3.02 11.82
N ALA A 86 -9.06 -2.32 11.68
CA ALA A 86 -8.32 -2.23 10.43
C ALA A 86 -7.76 -3.59 9.99
N LEU A 87 -7.17 -4.39 10.90
CA LEU A 87 -6.77 -5.78 10.60
C LEU A 87 -7.96 -6.64 10.18
N GLY A 88 -9.10 -6.50 10.89
CA GLY A 88 -10.34 -7.21 10.56
C GLY A 88 -10.83 -6.89 9.14
N ILE A 89 -10.78 -5.62 8.72
CA ILE A 89 -11.11 -5.21 7.35
C ILE A 89 -10.17 -5.87 6.35
N LEU A 90 -8.85 -5.77 6.57
CA LEU A 90 -7.83 -6.33 5.68
C LEU A 90 -7.77 -7.85 5.70
N SER A 91 -8.36 -8.51 6.69
CA SER A 91 -8.53 -9.96 6.73
C SER A 91 -9.67 -10.48 5.84
N VAL A 92 -10.63 -9.61 5.50
CA VAL A 92 -11.82 -9.96 4.69
C VAL A 92 -11.72 -9.38 3.29
N LEU A 93 -11.17 -8.17 3.16
CA LEU A 93 -11.01 -7.46 1.90
C LEU A 93 -9.53 -7.26 1.62
N ARG A 94 -9.07 -7.72 0.47
CA ARG A 94 -7.73 -7.38 -0.01
C ARG A 94 -7.65 -5.87 -0.24
N PRO A 95 -6.47 -5.25 -0.14
CA PRO A 95 -6.34 -3.81 -0.31
C PRO A 95 -6.95 -3.26 -1.61
N ASP A 96 -6.86 -3.99 -2.71
CA ASP A 96 -7.44 -3.58 -3.98
C ASP A 96 -8.98 -3.66 -4.00
N ASP A 97 -9.54 -4.73 -3.42
CA ASP A 97 -11.00 -4.87 -3.25
C ASP A 97 -11.53 -3.79 -2.31
N LEU A 98 -10.76 -3.43 -1.28
CA LEU A 98 -11.08 -2.37 -0.36
C LEU A 98 -11.08 -1.00 -1.05
N ARG A 99 -10.06 -0.69 -1.86
CA ARG A 99 -10.02 0.54 -2.67
C ARG A 99 -11.22 0.62 -3.61
N LEU A 100 -11.51 -0.48 -4.31
CA LEU A 100 -12.67 -0.55 -5.20
C LEU A 100 -13.97 -0.33 -4.45
N ALA A 101 -14.17 -0.96 -3.28
CA ALA A 101 -15.35 -0.79 -2.45
C ALA A 101 -15.52 0.66 -1.95
N ILE A 102 -14.42 1.36 -1.65
CA ILE A 102 -14.46 2.77 -1.24
C ILE A 102 -14.87 3.65 -2.41
N VAL A 103 -14.25 3.49 -3.58
CA VAL A 103 -14.52 4.31 -4.76
C VAL A 103 -15.94 4.07 -5.31
N SER A 104 -16.40 2.81 -5.26
CA SER A 104 -17.78 2.44 -5.67
C SER A 104 -18.85 2.68 -4.59
N GLU A 105 -18.45 3.18 -3.41
CA GLU A 105 -19.31 3.42 -2.25
C GLU A 105 -20.09 2.15 -1.78
N ASP A 106 -19.46 0.98 -1.91
CA ASP A 106 -20.08 -0.29 -1.50
C ASP A 106 -20.01 -0.50 0.01
N VAL A 107 -20.97 0.13 0.71
CA VAL A 107 -21.15 -0.01 2.17
C VAL A 107 -21.32 -1.47 2.59
N LYS A 108 -21.99 -2.29 1.75
CA LYS A 108 -22.29 -3.70 2.07
C LYS A 108 -21.03 -4.55 2.06
N ALA A 109 -20.13 -4.31 1.10
CA ALA A 109 -18.84 -5.00 1.06
C ALA A 109 -18.02 -4.70 2.31
N LEU A 110 -17.92 -3.43 2.71
CA LEU A 110 -17.19 -2.99 3.90
C LEU A 110 -17.80 -3.50 5.22
N ALA A 111 -19.12 -3.56 5.30
CA ALA A 111 -19.83 -4.05 6.49
C ALA A 111 -19.70 -5.57 6.72
N LYS A 112 -19.10 -6.33 5.79
CA LYS A 112 -18.75 -7.74 6.00
C LYS A 112 -17.59 -7.93 6.98
N ALA A 113 -16.76 -6.90 7.15
CA ALA A 113 -15.63 -6.97 8.06
C ALA A 113 -16.09 -7.00 9.53
N PRO A 114 -15.48 -7.87 10.37
CA PRO A 114 -15.84 -7.98 11.78
C PRO A 114 -15.75 -6.63 12.51
N GLY A 115 -16.79 -6.27 13.24
CA GLY A 115 -16.84 -5.02 14.00
C GLY A 115 -17.11 -3.76 13.18
N ILE A 116 -17.32 -3.87 11.87
CA ILE A 116 -17.66 -2.75 10.99
C ILE A 116 -19.16 -2.76 10.69
N GLY A 117 -19.88 -1.83 11.33
CA GLY A 117 -21.30 -1.61 11.02
C GLY A 117 -21.49 -0.63 9.86
N ASN A 118 -22.73 -0.54 9.33
CA ASN A 118 -23.06 0.34 8.21
C ASN A 118 -22.63 1.81 8.43
N LYS A 119 -22.78 2.33 9.66
CA LYS A 119 -22.37 3.70 10.00
C LYS A 119 -20.86 3.90 9.91
N THR A 120 -20.09 2.91 10.38
CA THR A 120 -18.61 2.94 10.28
C THR A 120 -18.15 2.79 8.84
N ALA A 121 -18.80 1.90 8.06
CA ALA A 121 -18.51 1.73 6.63
C ALA A 121 -18.79 3.01 5.82
N GLN A 122 -19.92 3.68 6.07
CA GLN A 122 -20.23 4.97 5.43
C GLN A 122 -19.20 6.06 5.78
N ARG A 123 -18.79 6.13 7.06
CA ARG A 123 -17.75 7.09 7.47
C ARG A 123 -16.41 6.77 6.82
N LEU A 124 -16.04 5.49 6.74
CA LEU A 124 -14.81 5.04 6.09
C LEU A 124 -14.78 5.49 4.62
N ILE A 125 -15.89 5.31 3.90
CA ILE A 125 -16.02 5.78 2.51
C ILE A 125 -15.83 7.29 2.46
N LEU A 126 -16.54 8.05 3.30
CA LEU A 126 -16.48 9.51 3.31
C LEU A 126 -15.06 10.03 3.58
N ASP A 127 -14.37 9.44 4.57
CA ASP A 127 -13.04 9.90 5.00
C ASP A 127 -11.91 9.50 4.03
N LEU A 128 -12.10 8.40 3.26
CA LEU A 128 -11.06 7.86 2.38
C LEU A 128 -11.31 8.08 0.88
N LYS A 129 -12.54 8.38 0.45
CA LYS A 129 -12.86 8.57 -0.96
C LYS A 129 -12.00 9.65 -1.63
N ASP A 130 -11.75 10.76 -0.95
CA ASP A 130 -10.93 11.85 -1.48
C ASP A 130 -9.43 11.54 -1.47
N LYS A 131 -9.02 10.49 -0.75
CA LYS A 131 -7.62 10.06 -0.63
C LYS A 131 -7.27 8.88 -1.54
N ILE A 132 -8.28 8.21 -2.09
CA ILE A 132 -8.16 7.05 -2.97
C ILE A 132 -8.80 7.40 -4.30
N SER A 133 -7.99 7.53 -5.35
CA SER A 133 -8.50 7.82 -6.69
C SER A 133 -8.81 6.51 -7.46
N MET A 134 -9.68 6.60 -8.47
CA MET A 134 -9.90 5.49 -9.41
C MET A 134 -8.62 5.14 -10.18
N GLU A 135 -7.71 6.11 -10.36
CA GLU A 135 -6.41 5.91 -10.99
C GLU A 135 -5.49 5.06 -10.11
N ASP A 136 -5.56 5.23 -8.78
CA ASP A 136 -4.84 4.37 -7.83
C ASP A 136 -5.36 2.93 -7.91
N VAL A 137 -6.67 2.73 -8.04
CA VAL A 137 -7.29 1.40 -8.21
C VAL A 137 -6.80 0.74 -9.50
N LEU A 138 -6.87 1.45 -10.62
CA LEU A 138 -6.46 0.93 -11.95
C LEU A 138 -4.95 0.74 -12.05
N GLY A 139 -4.17 1.64 -11.47
CA GLY A 139 -2.71 1.55 -11.44
C GLY A 139 -2.23 0.32 -10.66
N HIS A 140 -2.90 -0.05 -9.56
CA HIS A 140 -2.57 -1.22 -8.76
C HIS A 140 -3.06 -2.52 -9.42
N MET A 141 -4.24 -2.53 -10.04
CA MET A 141 -4.75 -3.70 -10.78
C MET A 141 -3.93 -4.01 -12.04
N ALA A 142 -3.35 -2.98 -12.69
CA ALA A 142 -2.48 -3.14 -13.84
C ALA A 142 -1.03 -3.45 -13.45
N GLY A 143 -0.59 -3.09 -12.23
CA GLY A 143 0.76 -3.29 -11.69
C GLY A 143 0.87 -4.45 -10.68
N GLY A 144 -0.16 -5.28 -10.56
CA GLY A 144 -0.19 -6.42 -9.65
C GLY A 144 0.80 -7.50 -10.00
N SER A 145 2.07 -7.25 -9.73
CA SER A 145 3.13 -8.23 -9.48
C SER A 145 4.44 -7.49 -9.19
N GLU A 146 4.56 -6.85 -8.04
CA GLU A 146 5.91 -6.75 -7.46
C GLU A 146 6.23 -8.12 -6.84
N MET A 147 6.36 -9.13 -7.70
CA MET A 147 7.11 -10.32 -7.37
C MET A 147 8.57 -9.92 -7.19
N ASP A 148 9.15 -10.32 -6.06
CA ASP A 148 10.58 -10.40 -5.84
C ASP A 148 11.36 -10.67 -7.13
N ALA A 149 11.84 -9.64 -7.78
CA ALA A 149 12.83 -9.76 -8.83
C ALA A 149 14.22 -9.52 -8.24
N ALA A 150 14.61 -10.41 -7.34
CA ALA A 150 16.00 -10.78 -7.20
C ALA A 150 16.32 -11.71 -8.38
N GLY A 151 16.55 -11.14 -9.54
CA GLY A 151 17.07 -11.88 -10.68
C GLY A 151 16.32 -11.60 -11.99
N MET A 152 16.95 -10.82 -12.85
CA MET A 152 16.68 -10.59 -14.28
C MET A 152 15.49 -9.66 -14.63
N GLY A 153 15.84 -8.40 -14.95
CA GLY A 153 14.94 -7.47 -15.64
C GLY A 153 15.10 -6.00 -15.24
N ALA A 154 16.32 -5.46 -15.18
CA ALA A 154 16.60 -4.07 -14.77
C ALA A 154 16.03 -2.97 -15.69
N SER A 155 15.38 -3.31 -16.80
CA SER A 155 15.00 -2.36 -17.85
C SER A 155 13.55 -1.85 -17.71
N VAL A 156 12.62 -2.66 -17.29
CA VAL A 156 11.18 -2.28 -17.26
C VAL A 156 10.80 -1.57 -15.95
N ASN A 157 11.44 -1.91 -14.83
CA ASN A 157 11.20 -1.26 -13.53
C ASN A 157 11.72 0.19 -13.50
N GLY A 158 12.86 0.47 -14.12
CA GLY A 158 13.44 1.81 -14.15
C GLY A 158 12.55 2.85 -14.84
N MET A 159 11.80 2.44 -15.84
CA MET A 159 10.93 3.32 -16.63
C MET A 159 9.64 3.68 -15.90
N ALA A 160 9.04 2.72 -15.17
CA ALA A 160 7.88 2.97 -14.34
C ALA A 160 8.22 3.86 -13.13
N GLU A 161 9.40 3.69 -12.57
CA GLU A 161 9.92 4.51 -11.47
C GLU A 161 10.24 5.93 -11.94
N ALA A 162 10.91 6.08 -13.09
CA ALA A 162 11.19 7.37 -13.70
C ALA A 162 9.91 8.16 -14.05
N ALA A 163 8.86 7.48 -14.51
CA ALA A 163 7.58 8.11 -14.78
C ALA A 163 6.88 8.57 -13.48
N ARG A 164 6.94 7.79 -12.39
CA ARG A 164 6.41 8.19 -11.07
C ARG A 164 7.16 9.40 -10.49
N GLU A 165 8.49 9.41 -10.58
CA GLU A 165 9.29 10.56 -10.16
C GLU A 165 8.95 11.83 -10.95
N ALA A 166 8.75 11.70 -12.27
CA ALA A 166 8.34 12.83 -13.12
C ALA A 166 6.97 13.39 -12.71
N VAL A 167 5.99 12.54 -12.36
CA VAL A 167 4.69 12.98 -11.83
C VAL A 167 4.87 13.73 -10.51
N GLN A 168 5.66 13.20 -9.57
CA GLN A 168 5.92 13.85 -8.29
C GLN A 168 6.61 15.21 -8.46
N ALA A 169 7.55 15.32 -9.39
CA ALA A 169 8.22 16.57 -9.70
C ALA A 169 7.24 17.62 -10.26
N LEU A 170 6.32 17.22 -11.14
CA LEU A 170 5.28 18.11 -11.66
C LEU A 170 4.32 18.60 -10.57
N VAL A 171 3.95 17.71 -9.65
CA VAL A 171 3.13 18.09 -8.49
C VAL A 171 3.87 19.07 -7.58
N ALA A 172 5.17 18.87 -7.35
CA ALA A 172 6.02 19.81 -6.62
C ALA A 172 6.15 21.17 -7.30
N LEU A 173 6.02 21.24 -8.63
CA LEU A 173 5.98 22.48 -9.42
C LEU A 173 4.61 23.16 -9.39
N GLY A 174 3.61 22.56 -8.72
CA GLY A 174 2.29 23.18 -8.50
C GLY A 174 1.18 22.68 -9.42
N TYR A 175 1.43 21.71 -10.29
CA TYR A 175 0.38 21.08 -11.09
C TYR A 175 -0.45 20.10 -10.25
N SER A 176 -1.72 19.93 -10.58
CA SER A 176 -2.54 18.91 -9.94
C SER A 176 -2.04 17.49 -10.32
N ASN A 177 -2.26 16.50 -9.45
CA ASN A 177 -1.87 15.12 -9.71
C ASN A 177 -2.48 14.57 -11.01
N THR A 178 -3.70 15.00 -11.33
CA THR A 178 -4.43 14.62 -12.55
C THR A 178 -3.77 15.19 -13.83
N GLU A 179 -3.36 16.45 -13.78
CA GLU A 179 -2.66 17.10 -14.90
C GLU A 179 -1.27 16.51 -15.11
N ALA A 180 -0.52 16.31 -14.01
CA ALA A 180 0.79 15.70 -14.02
C ALA A 180 0.76 14.28 -14.62
N SER A 181 -0.15 13.43 -14.14
CA SER A 181 -0.31 12.06 -14.63
C SER A 181 -0.74 12.01 -16.09
N ARG A 182 -1.63 12.92 -16.53
CA ARG A 182 -2.05 13.02 -17.92
C ARG A 182 -0.88 13.42 -18.84
N ALA A 183 -0.09 14.42 -18.42
CA ALA A 183 1.04 14.90 -19.19
C ALA A 183 2.12 13.83 -19.35
N VAL A 184 2.45 13.09 -18.29
CA VAL A 184 3.43 11.99 -18.33
C VAL A 184 2.95 10.84 -19.22
N LYS A 185 1.65 10.50 -19.21
CA LYS A 185 1.08 9.47 -20.09
C LYS A 185 1.11 9.83 -21.59
N GLN A 186 1.19 11.13 -21.94
CA GLN A 186 1.28 11.59 -23.32
C GLN A 186 2.71 11.57 -23.86
N VAL A 187 3.71 11.35 -23.02
CA VAL A 187 5.10 11.23 -23.42
C VAL A 187 5.32 9.84 -24.02
N GLU A 188 5.77 9.77 -25.28
CA GLU A 188 6.27 8.52 -25.86
C GLU A 188 7.57 8.16 -25.16
N THR A 189 7.49 7.23 -24.19
CA THR A 189 8.65 6.78 -23.43
C THR A 189 9.48 5.80 -24.25
N ALA A 190 10.77 6.12 -24.46
CA ALA A 190 11.75 5.25 -25.10
C ALA A 190 12.65 4.59 -24.03
N GLU A 191 13.18 3.40 -24.33
CA GLU A 191 14.13 2.71 -23.45
C GLU A 191 15.32 3.61 -23.10
N GLY A 192 15.58 3.80 -21.79
CA GLY A 192 16.70 4.59 -21.29
C GLY A 192 16.39 6.06 -20.97
N MET A 193 15.12 6.52 -21.09
CA MET A 193 14.74 7.85 -20.64
C MET A 193 14.81 7.95 -19.12
N THR A 194 15.44 9.03 -18.65
CA THR A 194 15.49 9.37 -17.22
C THR A 194 14.21 10.07 -16.77
N SER A 195 13.97 10.14 -15.46
CA SER A 195 12.86 10.93 -14.88
C SER A 195 12.90 12.41 -15.30
N GLU A 196 14.10 12.96 -15.48
CA GLU A 196 14.30 14.32 -15.96
C GLU A 196 13.89 14.50 -17.43
N ASP A 197 14.17 13.53 -18.29
CA ASP A 197 13.77 13.56 -19.69
C ASP A 197 12.25 13.47 -19.83
N ILE A 198 11.61 12.59 -19.06
CA ILE A 198 10.15 12.46 -19.01
C ILE A 198 9.52 13.74 -18.47
N LEU A 199 10.08 14.33 -17.42
CA LEU A 199 9.61 15.61 -16.86
C LEU A 199 9.65 16.73 -17.90
N LYS A 200 10.78 16.89 -18.59
CA LYS A 200 10.95 17.92 -19.65
C LYS A 200 9.98 17.72 -20.82
N ALA A 201 9.76 16.48 -21.22
CA ALA A 201 8.80 16.15 -22.26
C ALA A 201 7.35 16.45 -21.82
N SER A 202 7.00 16.11 -20.57
CA SER A 202 5.67 16.33 -20.01
C SER A 202 5.32 17.82 -19.89
N LEU A 203 6.29 18.66 -19.54
CA LEU A 203 6.09 20.12 -19.46
C LEU A 203 5.66 20.74 -20.80
N LYS A 204 6.08 20.17 -21.93
CA LYS A 204 5.64 20.62 -23.26
C LYS A 204 4.14 20.38 -23.48
N HIS A 205 3.60 19.30 -22.90
CA HIS A 205 2.17 18.97 -23.00
C HIS A 205 1.30 19.81 -22.02
N LEU A 206 1.90 20.35 -20.97
CA LEU A 206 1.22 21.23 -20.00
C LEU A 206 1.20 22.70 -20.44
N SER A 207 2.13 23.12 -21.32
CA SER A 207 2.20 24.52 -21.82
C SER A 207 1.13 24.85 -22.86
N PHE A 208 0.27 23.93 -23.23
CA PHE A 208 -0.81 24.11 -24.22
C PHE A 208 -2.22 24.02 -23.59
N LEU A 209 -2.34 24.07 -22.26
CA LEU A 209 -3.58 24.21 -21.51
C LEU A 209 -3.61 25.56 -20.78
#